data_941918d37f39bdea76bb3fcbf9fffff3
#
_entry.id   941918d37f39bdea76bb3fcbf9fffff3
#
_cell.length_a   1.000
_cell.length_b   1.000
_cell.length_c   1.000
_cell.angle_alpha   90.00
_cell.angle_beta   90.00
_cell.angle_gamma   90.00
#
_symmetry.space_group_name_H-M   'P 1'
#
loop_
_entity.id
_entity.type
_entity.pdbx_description
1 polymer ?
#
loop_
_entity_poly.entity_id
_entity_poly.type
_entity_poly.pdbx_seq_one_letter_code
_entity_poly.pdbx_strand_id
1 'polypeptide(L)'
;NLYLNGLKNFYQKYDIIKKPEFKCETCPLKSNIKKCNKCKHSFYRLNLYINEKKIDQINLMKQFNKNKIKCKVGSCPEIYREKIFKKLKLYPKKRLQNAKLLGKTSIMFPINPYKNLKNIKIEINIIKKILNNHL
;
A
#
# COMPACT_ATOMS: atom_id res chain seq x y z
N ASN A 1 7.97 11.24 5.48
CA ASN A 1 7.43 10.71 4.23
C ASN A 1 6.28 11.57 3.74
N LEU A 2 6.49 12.28 2.61
CA LEU A 2 5.56 13.28 2.09
C LEU A 2 4.18 12.68 1.73
N TYR A 3 4.16 11.50 1.09
CA TYR A 3 2.89 10.85 0.73
C TYR A 3 2.08 10.48 1.98
N LEU A 4 2.70 9.85 2.98
CA LEU A 4 1.99 9.47 4.19
C LEU A 4 1.46 10.70 4.94
N ASN A 5 2.27 11.75 5.07
CA ASN A 5 1.83 12.99 5.69
C ASN A 5 0.71 13.66 4.86
N GLY A 6 0.87 13.70 3.55
CA GLY A 6 -0.13 14.27 2.65
C GLY A 6 -1.48 13.55 2.71
N LEU A 7 -1.51 12.26 2.93
CA LEU A 7 -2.73 11.44 2.97
C LEU A 7 -3.26 11.20 4.39
N LYS A 8 -2.74 11.92 5.40
CA LYS A 8 -3.05 11.70 6.81
C LYS A 8 -4.55 11.63 7.12
N ASN A 9 -5.34 12.53 6.61
CA ASN A 9 -6.78 12.58 6.87
C ASN A 9 -7.52 11.34 6.38
N PHE A 10 -7.09 10.74 5.27
CA PHE A 10 -7.76 9.58 4.66
C PHE A 10 -7.60 8.31 5.47
N TYR A 11 -6.53 8.15 6.25
CA TYR A 11 -6.37 6.99 7.14
C TYR A 11 -6.68 7.30 8.61
N GLN A 12 -6.66 8.56 9.05
CA GLN A 12 -6.97 8.90 10.44
C GLN A 12 -8.45 9.26 10.64
N LYS A 13 -9.04 10.04 9.72
CA LYS A 13 -10.41 10.55 9.88
C LYS A 13 -11.44 9.72 9.12
N TYR A 14 -11.13 9.35 7.88
CA TYR A 14 -12.13 8.77 6.99
C TYR A 14 -12.08 7.24 6.90
N ASP A 15 -10.99 6.61 7.33
CA ASP A 15 -10.77 5.16 7.28
C ASP A 15 -11.04 4.55 5.90
N ILE A 16 -10.74 5.27 4.83
CA ILE A 16 -10.87 4.76 3.46
C ILE A 16 -9.59 4.10 2.95
N ILE A 17 -8.45 4.48 3.52
CA ILE A 17 -7.16 3.80 3.31
C ILE A 17 -6.50 3.56 4.66
N LYS A 18 -5.68 2.50 4.74
CA LYS A 18 -4.87 2.19 5.91
C LYS A 18 -3.40 2.41 5.60
N LYS A 19 -2.71 3.03 6.53
CA LYS A 19 -1.27 3.20 6.50
C LYS A 19 -0.58 1.85 6.77
N PRO A 20 0.50 1.51 6.05
CA PRO A 20 1.31 0.35 6.44
C PRO A 20 1.89 0.57 7.84
N GLU A 21 1.75 -0.43 8.69
CA GLU A 21 2.41 -0.44 9.99
C GLU A 21 3.87 -0.87 9.82
N PHE A 22 4.76 -0.03 10.32
CA PHE A 22 6.19 -0.34 10.38
C PHE A 22 6.52 -0.73 11.82
N LYS A 23 6.47 -2.01 12.13
CA LYS A 23 6.92 -2.54 13.41
C LYS A 23 8.35 -3.04 13.25
N CYS A 24 9.27 -2.49 14.02
CA CYS A 24 10.64 -2.97 14.10
C CYS A 24 10.76 -4.01 15.23
N GLU A 25 10.13 -5.17 15.05
CA GLU A 25 10.14 -6.25 16.06
C GLU A 25 11.50 -6.93 16.19
N THR A 26 12.33 -6.85 15.16
CA THR A 26 13.63 -7.53 15.06
C THR A 26 14.81 -6.58 15.11
N CYS A 27 14.66 -5.39 15.66
CA CYS A 27 15.77 -4.45 15.76
C CYS A 27 16.88 -5.02 16.67
N PRO A 28 18.09 -5.31 16.14
CA PRO A 28 19.18 -5.87 16.93
C PRO A 28 19.65 -4.94 18.05
N LEU A 29 19.25 -3.65 17.99
CA LEU A 29 19.63 -2.66 18.98
C LEU A 29 18.71 -2.68 20.22
N LYS A 30 17.72 -3.59 20.30
CA LYS A 30 16.81 -3.78 21.44
C LYS A 30 16.30 -2.46 22.09
N SER A 31 16.38 -1.35 21.38
CA SER A 31 15.91 -0.05 21.87
C SER A 31 14.39 -0.04 21.89
N ASN A 32 13.84 0.57 22.91
CA ASN A 32 12.40 0.74 23.14
C ASN A 32 11.68 1.13 21.84
N ILE A 33 10.91 0.23 21.28
CA ILE A 33 10.35 0.26 19.90
C ILE A 33 9.53 1.53 19.62
N LYS A 34 8.95 2.14 20.67
CA LYS A 34 8.16 3.38 20.55
C LYS A 34 8.98 4.63 20.24
N LYS A 35 10.31 4.61 20.37
CA LYS A 35 11.20 5.78 20.19
C LYS A 35 12.41 5.53 19.28
N CYS A 36 12.42 4.45 18.49
CA CYS A 36 13.57 4.18 17.62
C CYS A 36 13.55 5.09 16.39
N ASN A 37 14.31 6.17 16.43
CA ASN A 37 14.55 7.07 15.29
C ASN A 37 15.76 6.64 14.43
N LYS A 38 16.39 5.51 14.73
CA LYS A 38 17.62 5.06 14.06
C LYS A 38 17.36 4.35 12.73
N CYS A 39 16.20 3.70 12.56
CA CYS A 39 15.86 3.00 11.33
C CYS A 39 14.92 3.85 10.47
N LYS A 40 15.33 4.14 9.24
CA LYS A 40 14.48 4.80 8.24
C LYS A 40 14.10 3.78 7.17
N HIS A 41 12.80 3.68 6.88
CA HIS A 41 12.34 2.86 5.78
C HIS A 41 12.72 3.50 4.44
N SER A 42 13.37 2.75 3.55
CA SER A 42 13.82 3.24 2.25
C SER A 42 12.69 3.54 1.26
N PHE A 43 11.50 2.96 1.50
CA PHE A 43 10.32 3.15 0.64
C PHE A 43 10.58 2.90 -0.85
N TYR A 44 11.17 1.77 -1.18
CA TYR A 44 11.27 1.32 -2.56
C TYR A 44 9.90 1.31 -3.26
N ARG A 45 8.87 0.96 -2.49
CA ARG A 45 7.46 1.02 -2.89
C ARG A 45 6.63 1.53 -1.72
N LEU A 46 5.61 2.32 -2.01
CA LEU A 46 4.60 2.68 -1.03
C LEU A 46 3.37 1.78 -1.22
N ASN A 47 3.09 0.94 -0.24
CA ASN A 47 1.85 0.18 -0.20
C ASN A 47 0.83 0.91 0.67
N LEU A 48 -0.38 1.09 0.14
CA LEU A 48 -1.54 1.52 0.88
C LEU A 48 -2.57 0.38 0.87
N TYR A 49 -3.36 0.29 1.91
CA TYR A 49 -4.43 -0.69 2.01
C TYR A 49 -5.76 0.06 2.05
N ILE A 50 -6.66 -0.27 1.14
CA ILE A 50 -7.99 0.33 1.11
C ILE A 50 -8.93 -0.39 2.09
N ASN A 51 -9.95 0.32 2.51
CA ASN A 51 -11.09 -0.30 3.18
C ASN A 51 -12.02 -0.88 2.09
N GLU A 52 -11.99 -2.21 1.91
CA GLU A 52 -12.73 -2.93 0.86
C GLU A 52 -14.26 -2.80 0.99
N LYS A 53 -14.76 -2.41 2.17
CA LYS A 53 -16.19 -2.17 2.39
C LYS A 53 -16.65 -0.83 1.83
N LYS A 54 -15.72 0.10 1.60
CA LYS A 54 -16.01 1.47 1.14
C LYS A 54 -15.55 1.70 -0.29
N ILE A 55 -14.51 1.03 -0.74
CA ILE A 55 -13.86 1.31 -2.03
C ILE A 55 -13.57 0.02 -2.79
N ASP A 56 -13.94 -0.01 -4.05
CA ASP A 56 -13.49 -1.02 -4.99
C ASP A 56 -12.07 -0.75 -5.47
N GLN A 57 -11.16 -1.72 -5.24
CA GLN A 57 -9.75 -1.60 -5.57
C GLN A 57 -9.51 -1.37 -7.07
N ILE A 58 -10.21 -2.13 -7.91
CA ILE A 58 -9.99 -2.11 -9.37
C ILE A 58 -10.42 -0.76 -9.93
N ASN A 59 -11.57 -0.27 -9.51
CA ASN A 59 -12.08 1.03 -9.94
C ASN A 59 -11.16 2.17 -9.49
N LEU A 60 -10.73 2.15 -8.22
CA LEU A 60 -9.79 3.15 -7.70
C LEU A 60 -8.47 3.16 -8.47
N MET A 61 -7.90 1.98 -8.78
CA MET A 61 -6.68 1.88 -9.58
C MET A 61 -6.87 2.39 -11.00
N LYS A 62 -8.02 2.13 -11.64
CA LYS A 62 -8.35 2.69 -12.95
C LYS A 62 -8.36 4.22 -12.90
N GLN A 63 -8.97 4.82 -11.87
CA GLN A 63 -8.99 6.27 -11.69
C GLN A 63 -7.58 6.84 -11.49
N PHE A 64 -6.73 6.21 -10.68
CA PHE A 64 -5.33 6.62 -10.51
C PHE A 64 -4.59 6.59 -11.85
N ASN A 65 -4.63 5.46 -12.58
CA ASN A 65 -3.92 5.30 -13.84
C ASN A 65 -4.42 6.27 -14.92
N LYS A 66 -5.73 6.53 -14.99
CA LYS A 66 -6.32 7.56 -15.88
C LYS A 66 -5.75 8.96 -15.60
N ASN A 67 -5.47 9.26 -14.34
CA ASN A 67 -4.86 10.52 -13.91
C ASN A 67 -3.31 10.48 -13.87
N LYS A 68 -2.70 9.55 -14.59
CA LYS A 68 -1.22 9.38 -14.70
C LYS A 68 -0.53 9.06 -13.37
N ILE A 69 -1.26 8.62 -12.36
CA ILE A 69 -0.70 8.10 -11.10
C ILE A 69 -0.50 6.61 -11.26
N LYS A 70 0.75 6.21 -11.57
CA LYS A 70 1.09 4.79 -11.73
C LYS A 70 0.86 4.01 -10.45
N CYS A 71 0.02 3.01 -10.49
CA CYS A 71 -0.20 2.09 -9.38
C CYS A 71 -0.47 0.67 -9.89
N LYS A 72 -0.24 -0.31 -9.03
CA LYS A 72 -0.51 -1.73 -9.28
C LYS A 72 -1.09 -2.36 -8.03
N VAL A 73 -1.66 -3.54 -8.14
CA VAL A 73 -1.92 -4.40 -6.97
C VAL A 73 -0.60 -4.61 -6.24
N GLY A 74 -0.62 -4.63 -4.93
CA GLY A 74 0.57 -4.89 -4.11
C GLY A 74 1.27 -6.19 -4.48
N SER A 75 2.35 -6.50 -3.83
CA SER A 75 3.12 -7.74 -4.05
C SER A 75 2.18 -8.93 -4.15
N CYS A 76 2.48 -9.91 -5.02
CA CYS A 76 1.62 -11.06 -5.28
C CYS A 76 1.27 -11.80 -3.97
N PRO A 77 0.16 -11.47 -3.29
CA PRO A 77 -0.12 -11.98 -1.95
C PRO A 77 -0.58 -13.43 -1.95
N GLU A 78 -1.09 -13.91 -3.08
CA GLU A 78 -1.56 -15.28 -3.26
C GLU A 78 -0.69 -16.04 -4.28
N ILE A 79 0.63 -15.91 -4.20
CA ILE A 79 1.58 -16.53 -5.14
C ILE A 79 1.39 -18.05 -5.26
N TYR A 80 0.95 -18.71 -4.20
CA TYR A 80 0.65 -20.15 -4.19
C TYR A 80 -0.47 -20.55 -5.17
N ARG A 81 -1.23 -19.61 -5.72
CA ARG A 81 -2.27 -19.87 -6.74
C ARG A 81 -1.73 -19.85 -8.17
N GLU A 82 -0.49 -19.46 -8.36
CA GLU A 82 0.16 -19.49 -9.67
C GLU A 82 0.26 -20.92 -10.20
N LYS A 83 0.21 -21.06 -11.53
CA LYS A 83 0.18 -22.38 -12.20
C LYS A 83 1.33 -23.28 -11.78
N ILE A 84 2.54 -22.70 -11.59
CA ILE A 84 3.72 -23.46 -11.21
C ILE A 84 3.55 -24.12 -9.82
N PHE A 85 3.05 -23.39 -8.83
CA PHE A 85 2.84 -23.94 -7.48
C PHE A 85 1.78 -25.02 -7.46
N LYS A 86 0.74 -24.87 -8.27
CA LYS A 86 -0.28 -25.94 -8.45
C LYS A 86 0.31 -27.18 -9.09
N LYS A 87 1.11 -27.02 -10.15
CA LYS A 87 1.81 -28.13 -10.82
C LYS A 87 2.75 -28.89 -9.89
N LEU A 88 3.49 -28.17 -9.06
CA LEU A 88 4.41 -28.73 -8.06
C LEU A 88 3.72 -29.19 -6.78
N LYS A 89 2.40 -29.07 -6.67
CA LYS A 89 1.61 -29.38 -5.45
C LYS A 89 2.08 -28.60 -4.21
N LEU A 90 2.70 -27.43 -4.40
CA LEU A 90 3.21 -26.54 -3.36
C LEU A 90 2.19 -25.45 -3.04
N TYR A 91 0.98 -25.82 -2.66
CA TYR A 91 -0.08 -24.90 -2.30
C TYR A 91 -0.87 -25.39 -1.08
N PRO A 92 -1.42 -24.49 -0.24
CA PRO A 92 -2.20 -24.90 0.92
C PRO A 92 -3.52 -25.52 0.51
N LYS A 93 -3.99 -26.53 1.27
CA LYS A 93 -5.30 -27.17 1.04
C LYS A 93 -6.46 -26.18 1.09
N LYS A 94 -6.37 -25.16 1.97
CA LYS A 94 -7.38 -24.10 2.10
C LYS A 94 -6.79 -22.74 1.68
N ARG A 95 -7.61 -21.89 1.07
CA ARG A 95 -7.21 -20.54 0.69
C ARG A 95 -6.84 -19.71 1.92
N LEU A 96 -5.68 -19.07 1.90
CA LEU A 96 -5.19 -18.23 2.98
C LEU A 96 -5.97 -16.91 3.01
N GLN A 97 -6.78 -16.70 4.04
CA GLN A 97 -7.69 -15.55 4.11
C GLN A 97 -6.96 -14.21 4.18
N ASN A 98 -5.87 -14.12 4.94
CA ASN A 98 -5.06 -12.90 5.02
C ASN A 98 -4.40 -12.56 3.67
N ALA A 99 -3.91 -13.56 2.95
CA ALA A 99 -3.34 -13.34 1.62
C ALA A 99 -4.41 -12.88 0.62
N LYS A 100 -5.61 -13.46 0.67
CA LYS A 100 -6.77 -13.03 -0.11
C LYS A 100 -7.14 -11.58 0.20
N LEU A 101 -7.21 -11.21 1.48
CA LEU A 101 -7.53 -9.85 1.92
C LEU A 101 -6.49 -8.86 1.41
N LEU A 102 -5.21 -9.15 1.58
CA LEU A 102 -4.12 -8.32 1.05
C LEU A 102 -4.22 -8.15 -0.47
N GLY A 103 -4.56 -9.20 -1.20
CA GLY A 103 -4.75 -9.13 -2.66
C GLY A 103 -5.86 -8.18 -3.08
N LYS A 104 -6.93 -8.10 -2.28
CA LYS A 104 -8.08 -7.24 -2.55
C LYS A 104 -7.92 -5.80 -2.08
N THR A 105 -7.05 -5.55 -1.12
CA THR A 105 -6.95 -4.24 -0.46
C THR A 105 -5.67 -3.49 -0.77
N SER A 106 -4.60 -4.16 -1.17
CA SER A 106 -3.30 -3.51 -1.35
C SER A 106 -3.18 -2.79 -2.68
N ILE A 107 -2.77 -1.52 -2.64
CA ILE A 107 -2.37 -0.74 -3.81
C ILE A 107 -0.92 -0.30 -3.61
N MET A 108 -0.09 -0.57 -4.59
CA MET A 108 1.32 -0.27 -4.60
C MET A 108 1.63 0.87 -5.56
N PHE A 109 2.31 1.89 -5.03
CA PHE A 109 2.85 3.01 -5.79
C PHE A 109 4.37 2.87 -5.92
N PRO A 110 4.93 2.87 -7.13
CA PRO A 110 6.37 2.91 -7.31
C PRO A 110 6.92 4.26 -6.84
N ILE A 111 7.96 4.24 -6.04
CA ILE A 111 8.64 5.45 -5.59
C ILE A 111 9.83 5.73 -6.51
N ASN A 112 9.80 6.89 -7.15
CA ASN A 112 10.92 7.36 -7.97
C ASN A 112 11.78 8.32 -7.15
N PRO A 113 13.05 7.95 -6.83
CA PRO A 113 13.93 8.81 -6.03
C PRO A 113 14.33 10.11 -6.74
N TYR A 114 14.25 10.15 -8.08
CA TYR A 114 14.60 11.35 -8.87
C TYR A 114 13.44 12.33 -9.03
N LYS A 115 12.25 12.02 -8.49
CA LYS A 115 11.10 12.91 -8.58
C LYS A 115 11.29 14.12 -7.65
N ASN A 116 11.16 15.32 -8.21
CA ASN A 116 11.27 16.55 -7.43
C ASN A 116 10.05 16.76 -6.50
N LEU A 117 10.23 17.60 -5.49
CA LEU A 117 9.21 17.86 -4.46
C LEU A 117 7.91 18.46 -5.03
N LYS A 118 8.02 19.30 -6.06
CA LYS A 118 6.86 19.91 -6.73
C LYS A 118 5.96 18.83 -7.35
N ASN A 119 6.56 17.90 -8.07
CA ASN A 119 5.82 16.79 -8.70
C ASN A 119 5.19 15.86 -7.68
N ILE A 120 5.87 15.58 -6.56
CA ILE A 120 5.32 14.79 -5.46
C ILE A 120 4.08 15.45 -4.86
N LYS A 121 4.12 16.77 -4.62
CA LYS A 121 2.96 17.54 -4.11
C LYS A 121 1.78 17.50 -5.09
N ILE A 122 2.04 17.64 -6.39
CA ILE A 122 1.00 17.53 -7.43
C ILE A 122 0.35 16.15 -7.38
N GLU A 123 1.14 15.08 -7.35
CA GLU A 123 0.60 13.71 -7.25
C GLU A 123 -0.25 13.50 -6.00
N ILE A 124 0.22 13.96 -4.85
CA ILE A 124 -0.54 13.89 -3.59
C ILE A 124 -1.89 14.59 -3.74
N ASN A 125 -1.93 15.75 -4.37
CA ASN A 125 -3.17 16.50 -4.59
C ASN A 125 -4.12 15.75 -5.53
N ILE A 126 -3.62 15.13 -6.60
CA ILE A 126 -4.42 14.29 -7.49
C ILE A 126 -4.99 13.08 -6.73
N ILE A 127 -4.16 12.39 -5.95
CA ILE A 127 -4.60 11.25 -5.12
C ILE A 127 -5.70 11.70 -4.13
N LYS A 128 -5.52 12.84 -3.47
CA LYS A 128 -6.54 13.42 -2.56
C LYS A 128 -7.85 13.68 -3.29
N LYS A 129 -7.80 14.30 -4.47
CA LYS A 129 -9.00 14.59 -5.26
C LYS A 129 -9.76 13.31 -5.61
N ILE A 130 -9.05 12.27 -6.04
CA ILE A 130 -9.65 10.98 -6.36
C ILE A 130 -10.26 10.33 -5.11
N LEU A 131 -9.54 10.32 -3.98
CA LEU A 131 -10.03 9.72 -2.74
C LEU A 131 -11.24 10.48 -2.15
N ASN A 132 -11.32 11.79 -2.33
CA ASN A 132 -12.48 12.58 -1.90
C ASN A 132 -13.77 12.17 -2.60
N ASN A 133 -13.70 11.65 -3.82
CA ASN A 133 -14.88 11.16 -4.54
C ASN A 133 -15.45 9.86 -3.93
N HIS A 134 -14.79 9.30 -2.94
CA HIS A 134 -15.19 8.08 -2.23
C HIS A 134 -15.57 8.35 -0.76
N LEU A 135 -15.67 9.61 -0.37
CA LEU A 135 -16.18 10.05 0.94
C LEU A 135 -17.69 10.22 0.92
#